data_8d7d8312b6fb50a7c4fd584a7c154755
#
_entry.id   8d7d8312b6fb50a7c4fd584a7c154755
#
_cell.length_a   1.000
_cell.length_b   1.000
_cell.length_c   1.000
_cell.angle_alpha   90.00
_cell.angle_beta   90.00
_cell.angle_gamma   90.00
#
_symmetry.space_group_name_H-M   'P 1'
#
loop_
_entity.id
_entity.type
_entity.pdbx_description
1 polymer ?
#
loop_
_entity_poly.entity_id
_entity_poly.type
_entity_poly.pdbx_seq_one_letter_code
_entity_poly.pdbx_strand_id
1 'polypeptide(L)'
;VESFRNSLKNGKIGIAVFSNRHEEFVFCYVPMPEMDGWYIVSIVPNVEIMREANSIIQKTLFICFLIFVGFLICFLIYLYITRGYQKEIYALAYTDKLTGVRNFTKFRQDGEGMLQAPDGLPCALLSINMLNFKIYNDVMGYSEGDALLKAFARMLEREAPRPVLVARMLADAFLVLFPYKGKEELVTY
;
A
#
# COMPACT_ATOMS: atom_id res chain seq x y z
N VAL A 1 4.24 -27.85 52.46
CA VAL A 1 5.10 -28.27 53.60
C VAL A 1 5.15 -29.82 53.69
N GLU A 2 4.03 -30.55 53.61
CA GLU A 2 4.02 -32.02 53.68
C GLU A 2 4.75 -32.69 52.50
N SER A 3 4.59 -32.19 51.31
CA SER A 3 5.29 -32.67 50.10
C SER A 3 6.81 -32.52 50.22
N PHE A 4 7.29 -31.41 50.75
CA PHE A 4 8.70 -31.16 51.04
C PHE A 4 9.27 -32.12 52.07
N ARG A 5 8.55 -32.32 53.19
CA ARG A 5 8.96 -33.26 54.26
C ARG A 5 9.06 -34.70 53.74
N ASN A 6 8.12 -35.11 52.88
CA ASN A 6 8.12 -36.47 52.28
C ASN A 6 9.28 -36.64 51.29
N SER A 7 9.61 -35.61 50.51
CA SER A 7 10.76 -35.66 49.60
C SER A 7 12.09 -35.75 50.33
N LEU A 8 12.25 -35.02 51.44
CA LEU A 8 13.43 -35.13 52.30
C LEU A 8 13.56 -36.52 52.94
N LYS A 9 12.45 -37.12 53.41
CA LYS A 9 12.49 -38.47 53.98
C LYS A 9 12.88 -39.55 52.96
N ASN A 10 12.61 -39.33 51.70
CA ASN A 10 12.86 -40.30 50.61
C ASN A 10 14.17 -40.04 49.85
N GLY A 11 15.05 -39.17 50.34
CA GLY A 11 16.35 -38.91 49.71
C GLY A 11 16.25 -38.34 48.30
N LYS A 12 15.20 -37.58 47.97
CA LYS A 12 14.99 -37.06 46.62
C LYS A 12 15.49 -35.61 46.47
N ILE A 13 16.01 -35.29 45.30
CA ILE A 13 16.28 -33.93 44.88
C ILE A 13 14.95 -33.23 44.67
N GLY A 14 14.85 -31.97 45.05
CA GLY A 14 13.63 -31.21 44.80
C GLY A 14 13.77 -29.71 44.93
N ILE A 15 12.71 -29.01 44.54
CA ILE A 15 12.55 -27.57 44.65
C ILE A 15 11.30 -27.32 45.52
N ALA A 16 11.41 -26.42 46.47
CA ALA A 16 10.28 -25.96 47.27
C ALA A 16 10.27 -24.45 47.34
N VAL A 17 9.07 -23.88 47.25
CA VAL A 17 8.89 -22.40 47.38
C VAL A 17 8.28 -22.15 48.75
N PHE A 18 8.92 -21.28 49.52
CA PHE A 18 8.44 -20.82 50.82
C PHE A 18 8.22 -19.32 50.79
N SER A 19 7.07 -18.90 51.26
CA SER A 19 6.72 -17.50 51.42
C SER A 19 6.77 -17.11 52.88
N ASN A 20 7.47 -16.05 53.20
CA ASN A 20 7.52 -15.46 54.54
C ASN A 20 7.07 -14.01 54.43
N ARG A 21 5.94 -13.66 55.01
CA ARG A 21 5.25 -12.36 55.17
C ARG A 21 5.41 -11.31 54.07
N HIS A 22 6.60 -11.17 53.43
CA HIS A 22 6.88 -10.20 52.42
C HIS A 22 7.85 -10.69 51.29
N GLU A 23 8.43 -11.91 51.46
CA GLU A 23 9.41 -12.41 50.49
C GLU A 23 9.18 -13.89 50.22
N GLU A 24 9.34 -14.27 48.96
CA GLU A 24 9.33 -15.65 48.51
C GLU A 24 10.76 -16.13 48.26
N PHE A 25 11.07 -17.30 48.77
CA PHE A 25 12.36 -17.96 48.61
C PHE A 25 12.17 -19.30 47.91
N VAL A 26 13.07 -19.56 46.96
CA VAL A 26 13.16 -20.84 46.28
C VAL A 26 14.27 -21.66 46.96
N PHE A 27 13.90 -22.79 47.50
CA PHE A 27 14.82 -23.72 48.14
C PHE A 27 15.06 -24.89 47.17
N CYS A 28 16.32 -25.05 46.74
CA CYS A 28 16.77 -26.24 46.02
C CYS A 28 17.52 -27.11 47.01
N TYR A 29 17.17 -28.38 47.10
CA TYR A 29 17.79 -29.34 48.02
C TYR A 29 18.24 -30.59 47.28
N VAL A 30 19.49 -31.03 47.60
CA VAL A 30 20.14 -32.21 47.02
C VAL A 30 20.70 -33.06 48.16
N PRO A 31 20.39 -34.36 48.23
CA PRO A 31 20.95 -35.25 49.25
C PRO A 31 22.47 -35.44 49.03
N MET A 32 23.24 -35.52 50.10
CA MET A 32 24.67 -35.84 50.04
C MET A 32 24.86 -37.36 49.96
N PRO A 33 25.52 -37.89 48.91
CA PRO A 33 25.63 -39.33 48.70
C PRO A 33 26.47 -40.05 49.78
N GLU A 34 27.37 -39.30 50.44
CA GLU A 34 28.31 -39.87 51.40
C GLU A 34 27.90 -39.71 52.86
N MET A 35 26.79 -39.00 53.15
CA MET A 35 26.29 -38.70 54.50
C MET A 35 24.78 -38.92 54.58
N ASP A 36 24.38 -39.99 55.16
CA ASP A 36 22.96 -40.36 55.29
C ASP A 36 22.19 -39.30 56.09
N GLY A 37 21.11 -38.79 55.51
CA GLY A 37 20.26 -37.74 56.12
C GLY A 37 20.75 -36.30 55.96
N TRP A 38 21.85 -36.04 55.23
CA TRP A 38 22.37 -34.70 55.00
C TRP A 38 21.95 -34.19 53.63
N TYR A 39 21.65 -32.86 53.54
CA TYR A 39 21.24 -32.18 52.31
C TYR A 39 22.03 -30.89 52.11
N ILE A 40 22.44 -30.64 50.88
CA ILE A 40 22.90 -29.33 50.46
C ILE A 40 21.65 -28.53 50.09
N VAL A 41 21.47 -27.36 50.68
CA VAL A 41 20.33 -26.49 50.41
C VAL A 41 20.86 -25.17 49.83
N SER A 42 20.34 -24.80 48.67
CA SER A 42 20.54 -23.49 48.09
C SER A 42 19.26 -22.68 48.26
N ILE A 43 19.38 -21.47 48.77
CA ILE A 43 18.26 -20.56 49.03
C ILE A 43 18.46 -19.34 48.11
N VAL A 44 17.51 -19.14 47.22
CA VAL A 44 17.55 -17.98 46.28
C VAL A 44 16.29 -17.15 46.47
N PRO A 45 16.42 -15.83 46.74
CA PRO A 45 15.26 -14.96 46.78
C PRO A 45 14.57 -14.91 45.42
N ASN A 46 13.24 -15.11 45.40
CA ASN A 46 12.47 -15.09 44.14
C ASN A 46 12.54 -13.72 43.42
N VAL A 47 12.69 -12.63 44.18
CA VAL A 47 12.85 -11.27 43.68
C VAL A 47 14.07 -11.15 42.74
N GLU A 48 15.18 -11.82 43.06
CA GLU A 48 16.39 -11.76 42.23
C GLU A 48 16.19 -12.51 40.90
N ILE A 49 15.56 -13.67 40.95
CA ILE A 49 15.21 -14.45 39.75
C ILE A 49 14.25 -13.67 38.85
N MET A 50 13.23 -13.05 39.46
CA MET A 50 12.26 -12.25 38.72
C MET A 50 12.86 -10.99 38.14
N ARG A 51 13.81 -10.35 38.80
CA ARG A 51 14.49 -9.15 38.29
C ARG A 51 15.28 -9.44 37.01
N GLU A 52 16.05 -10.51 36.99
CA GLU A 52 16.78 -10.95 35.80
C GLU A 52 15.84 -11.36 34.67
N ALA A 53 14.82 -12.15 34.96
CA ALA A 53 13.81 -12.55 33.98
C ALA A 53 13.10 -11.35 33.36
N ASN A 54 12.65 -10.38 34.16
CA ASN A 54 12.01 -9.16 33.67
C ASN A 54 12.96 -8.30 32.81
N SER A 55 14.25 -8.21 33.18
CA SER A 55 15.24 -7.52 32.36
C SER A 55 15.39 -8.15 30.97
N ILE A 56 15.43 -9.48 30.89
CA ILE A 56 15.51 -10.21 29.62
C ILE A 56 14.24 -9.98 28.79
N ILE A 57 13.07 -10.08 29.42
CA ILE A 57 11.77 -9.86 28.77
C ILE A 57 11.71 -8.44 28.19
N GLN A 58 12.07 -7.42 28.96
CA GLN A 58 12.06 -6.02 28.49
C GLN A 58 13.00 -5.81 27.31
N LYS A 59 14.22 -6.35 27.36
CA LYS A 59 15.17 -6.26 26.23
C LYS A 59 14.64 -6.95 24.98
N THR A 60 14.04 -8.13 25.15
CA THR A 60 13.44 -8.88 24.04
C THR A 60 12.27 -8.11 23.41
N LEU A 61 11.36 -7.58 24.23
CA LEU A 61 10.25 -6.76 23.77
C LEU A 61 10.72 -5.50 23.02
N PHE A 62 11.78 -4.86 23.52
CA PHE A 62 12.36 -3.69 22.86
C PHE A 62 12.95 -4.03 21.48
N ILE A 63 13.66 -5.16 21.37
CA ILE A 63 14.18 -5.65 20.08
C ILE A 63 13.05 -5.97 19.12
N CYS A 64 12.03 -6.68 19.57
CA CYS A 64 10.84 -6.98 18.77
C CYS A 64 10.14 -5.71 18.28
N PHE A 65 10.03 -4.69 19.13
CA PHE A 65 9.47 -3.40 18.77
C PHE A 65 10.29 -2.70 17.68
N LEU A 66 11.62 -2.69 17.80
CA LEU A 66 12.50 -2.10 16.76
C LEU A 66 12.35 -2.82 15.41
N ILE A 67 12.29 -4.16 15.43
CA ILE A 67 12.06 -4.95 14.22
C ILE A 67 10.70 -4.61 13.60
N PHE A 68 9.66 -4.53 14.40
CA PHE A 68 8.32 -4.16 13.94
C PHE A 68 8.29 -2.76 13.30
N VAL A 69 8.93 -1.77 13.93
CA VAL A 69 9.06 -0.42 13.38
C VAL A 69 9.82 -0.44 12.04
N GLY A 70 10.90 -1.22 11.95
CA GLY A 70 11.64 -1.40 10.70
C GLY A 70 10.77 -1.96 9.56
N PHE A 71 10.00 -3.01 9.84
CA PHE A 71 9.05 -3.56 8.88
C PHE A 71 7.98 -2.56 8.47
N LEU A 72 7.45 -1.78 9.43
CA LEU A 72 6.44 -0.76 9.15
C LEU A 72 6.99 0.31 8.19
N ILE A 73 8.21 0.79 8.44
CA ILE A 73 8.87 1.77 7.56
C ILE A 73 9.06 1.19 6.16
N CYS A 74 9.60 -0.03 6.03
CA CYS A 74 9.76 -0.70 4.74
C CYS A 74 8.43 -0.86 4.01
N PHE A 75 7.36 -1.22 4.72
CA PHE A 75 6.03 -1.35 4.15
C PHE A 75 5.48 -0.01 3.63
N LEU A 76 5.66 1.08 4.39
CA LEU A 76 5.24 2.42 3.96
C LEU A 76 6.02 2.89 2.71
N ILE A 77 7.33 2.64 2.66
CA ILE A 77 8.16 2.93 1.49
C ILE A 77 7.68 2.11 0.28
N TYR A 78 7.40 0.83 0.47
CA TYR A 78 6.86 -0.04 -0.59
C TYR A 78 5.53 0.51 -1.14
N LEU A 79 4.59 0.91 -0.28
CA LEU A 79 3.32 1.50 -0.69
C LEU A 79 3.52 2.83 -1.44
N TYR A 80 4.43 3.67 -0.99
CA TYR A 80 4.75 4.94 -1.65
C TYR A 80 5.30 4.73 -3.06
N ILE A 81 6.27 3.84 -3.21
CA ILE A 81 6.87 3.50 -4.50
C ILE A 81 5.83 2.87 -5.46
N THR A 82 5.04 1.91 -4.97
CA THR A 82 4.03 1.22 -5.80
C THR A 82 2.96 2.18 -6.32
N ARG A 83 2.52 3.14 -5.49
CA ARG A 83 1.56 4.17 -5.93
C ARG A 83 2.12 5.09 -7.00
N GLY A 84 3.41 5.42 -6.94
CA GLY A 84 4.10 6.19 -7.96
C GLY A 84 4.12 5.47 -9.32
N TYR A 85 4.56 4.22 -9.32
CA TYR A 85 4.61 3.39 -10.53
C TYR A 85 3.24 3.16 -11.17
N GLN A 86 2.19 2.95 -10.36
CA GLN A 86 0.84 2.75 -10.91
C GLN A 86 0.33 3.97 -11.68
N LYS A 87 0.59 5.19 -11.19
CA LYS A 87 0.21 6.42 -11.90
C LYS A 87 0.95 6.58 -13.22
N GLU A 88 2.23 6.27 -13.24
CA GLU A 88 3.03 6.37 -14.46
C GLU A 88 2.61 5.33 -15.51
N ILE A 89 2.41 4.08 -15.09
CA ILE A 89 1.90 3.01 -15.96
C ILE A 89 0.52 3.37 -16.50
N TYR A 90 -0.37 3.90 -15.67
CA TYR A 90 -1.69 4.34 -16.08
C TYR A 90 -1.60 5.47 -17.12
N ALA A 91 -0.76 6.48 -16.86
CA ALA A 91 -0.56 7.59 -17.80
C ALA A 91 0.00 7.08 -19.15
N LEU A 92 0.99 6.18 -19.13
CA LEU A 92 1.55 5.57 -20.32
C LEU A 92 0.54 4.73 -21.13
N ALA A 93 -0.33 4.02 -20.42
CA ALA A 93 -1.30 3.11 -21.03
C ALA A 93 -2.54 3.83 -21.60
N TYR A 94 -2.92 5.00 -21.03
CA TYR A 94 -4.24 5.58 -21.24
C TYR A 94 -4.24 7.05 -21.67
N THR A 95 -3.09 7.74 -21.66
CA THR A 95 -3.01 9.15 -22.12
C THR A 95 -2.06 9.29 -23.30
N ASP A 96 -2.34 10.27 -24.15
CA ASP A 96 -1.41 10.73 -25.20
C ASP A 96 -0.29 11.55 -24.54
N LYS A 97 0.95 11.16 -24.75
CA LYS A 97 2.13 11.80 -24.11
C LYS A 97 2.33 13.26 -24.48
N LEU A 98 1.89 13.66 -25.67
CA LEU A 98 2.08 15.02 -26.15
C LEU A 98 1.01 15.96 -25.60
N THR A 99 -0.25 15.57 -25.74
CA THR A 99 -1.39 16.46 -25.50
C THR A 99 -2.01 16.29 -24.10
N GLY A 100 -1.77 15.14 -23.45
CA GLY A 100 -2.32 14.82 -22.14
C GLY A 100 -3.79 14.34 -22.14
N VAL A 101 -4.48 14.41 -23.27
CA VAL A 101 -5.82 13.85 -23.42
C VAL A 101 -5.77 12.33 -23.48
N ARG A 102 -6.92 11.66 -23.48
CA ARG A 102 -6.99 10.19 -23.62
C ARG A 102 -6.30 9.76 -24.91
N ASN A 103 -5.63 8.62 -24.88
CA ASN A 103 -5.27 7.90 -26.08
C ASN A 103 -6.46 7.09 -26.61
N PHE A 104 -6.35 6.48 -27.78
CA PHE A 104 -7.40 5.71 -28.41
C PHE A 104 -7.88 4.53 -27.54
N THR A 105 -6.97 3.86 -26.83
CA THR A 105 -7.30 2.73 -25.94
C THR A 105 -8.24 3.15 -24.81
N LYS A 106 -7.92 4.26 -24.14
CA LYS A 106 -8.78 4.78 -23.07
C LYS A 106 -10.10 5.33 -23.60
N PHE A 107 -10.05 6.01 -24.74
CA PHE A 107 -11.26 6.52 -25.39
C PHE A 107 -12.26 5.40 -25.70
N ARG A 108 -11.80 4.29 -26.26
CA ARG A 108 -12.65 3.13 -26.55
C ARG A 108 -13.25 2.55 -25.25
N GLN A 109 -12.44 2.35 -24.21
CA GLN A 109 -12.91 1.81 -22.95
C GLN A 109 -13.98 2.69 -22.29
N ASP A 110 -13.72 4.01 -22.20
CA ASP A 110 -14.67 4.96 -21.59
C ASP A 110 -15.91 5.14 -22.47
N GLY A 111 -15.74 5.12 -23.81
CA GLY A 111 -16.83 5.21 -24.77
C GLY A 111 -17.79 4.02 -24.71
N GLU A 112 -17.26 2.80 -24.61
CA GLU A 112 -18.08 1.60 -24.38
C GLU A 112 -18.92 1.74 -23.10
N GLY A 113 -18.35 2.25 -22.02
CA GLY A 113 -19.07 2.54 -20.77
C GLY A 113 -20.17 3.59 -20.95
N MET A 114 -19.89 4.66 -21.71
CA MET A 114 -20.87 5.73 -21.99
C MET A 114 -22.05 5.22 -22.84
N LEU A 115 -21.79 4.39 -23.84
CA LEU A 115 -22.80 3.83 -24.72
C LEU A 115 -23.68 2.76 -24.04
N GLN A 116 -23.17 2.09 -23.01
CA GLN A 116 -23.87 1.07 -22.23
C GLN A 116 -24.59 1.62 -20.99
N ALA A 117 -24.52 2.93 -20.75
CA ALA A 117 -25.18 3.55 -19.60
C ALA A 117 -26.71 3.31 -19.64
N PRO A 118 -27.34 2.97 -18.50
CA PRO A 118 -28.78 2.64 -18.44
C PRO A 118 -29.69 3.78 -18.92
N ASP A 119 -29.24 5.02 -18.76
CA ASP A 119 -29.99 6.23 -19.17
C ASP A 119 -29.72 6.65 -20.62
N GLY A 120 -29.19 5.76 -21.40
CA GLY A 120 -28.67 5.82 -22.78
C GLY A 120 -29.16 6.95 -23.67
N LEU A 121 -28.65 8.14 -23.45
CA LEU A 121 -28.75 9.22 -24.45
C LEU A 121 -27.96 8.79 -25.69
N PRO A 122 -28.47 9.08 -26.91
CA PRO A 122 -27.70 8.89 -28.11
C PRO A 122 -26.39 9.70 -28.05
N CYS A 123 -25.30 9.10 -28.52
CA CYS A 123 -23.99 9.78 -28.53
C CYS A 123 -23.57 10.11 -29.94
N ALA A 124 -22.98 11.28 -30.11
CA ALA A 124 -22.34 11.70 -31.34
C ALA A 124 -20.84 11.46 -31.26
N LEU A 125 -20.26 10.86 -32.31
CA LEU A 125 -18.83 10.67 -32.48
C LEU A 125 -18.34 11.60 -33.58
N LEU A 126 -17.41 12.50 -33.23
CA LEU A 126 -16.71 13.34 -34.17
C LEU A 126 -15.28 12.82 -34.37
N SER A 127 -14.87 12.73 -35.64
CA SER A 127 -13.48 12.50 -36.03
C SER A 127 -12.95 13.79 -36.70
N ILE A 128 -11.92 14.37 -36.12
CA ILE A 128 -11.39 15.67 -36.50
C ILE A 128 -9.93 15.50 -36.89
N ASN A 129 -9.58 15.99 -38.07
CA ASN A 129 -8.19 16.04 -38.56
C ASN A 129 -7.83 17.49 -38.91
N MET A 130 -6.58 17.87 -38.67
CA MET A 130 -6.09 19.17 -39.05
C MET A 130 -5.67 19.20 -40.54
N LEU A 131 -6.31 20.08 -41.32
CA LEU A 131 -5.98 20.19 -42.73
C LEU A 131 -4.55 20.71 -42.89
N ASN A 132 -3.75 20.05 -43.74
CA ASN A 132 -2.38 20.47 -44.09
C ASN A 132 -1.42 20.55 -42.88
N PHE A 133 -1.66 19.81 -41.79
CA PHE A 133 -0.80 19.84 -40.60
C PHE A 133 0.68 19.53 -40.90
N LYS A 134 0.94 18.65 -41.89
CA LYS A 134 2.29 18.36 -42.33
C LYS A 134 2.96 19.63 -42.89
N ILE A 135 2.27 20.40 -43.75
CA ILE A 135 2.80 21.64 -44.32
C ILE A 135 3.07 22.66 -43.20
N TYR A 136 2.16 22.73 -42.21
CA TYR A 136 2.38 23.58 -41.05
C TYR A 136 3.69 23.24 -40.32
N ASN A 137 3.94 21.95 -40.07
CA ASN A 137 5.19 21.50 -39.46
C ASN A 137 6.44 21.81 -40.30
N ASP A 138 6.34 21.66 -41.63
CA ASP A 138 7.46 21.92 -42.55
C ASP A 138 7.83 23.40 -42.56
N VAL A 139 6.85 24.32 -42.40
CA VAL A 139 7.05 25.76 -42.40
C VAL A 139 7.42 26.33 -41.04
N MET A 140 6.68 25.92 -40.00
CA MET A 140 6.78 26.50 -38.65
C MET A 140 7.67 25.68 -37.71
N GLY A 141 7.98 24.45 -38.07
CA GLY A 141 8.74 23.49 -37.25
C GLY A 141 7.88 22.62 -36.35
N TYR A 142 8.41 21.46 -36.00
CA TYR A 142 7.70 20.45 -35.19
C TYR A 142 7.34 20.96 -33.79
N SER A 143 8.15 21.84 -33.18
CA SER A 143 7.86 22.43 -31.86
C SER A 143 6.56 23.24 -31.86
N GLU A 144 6.34 24.03 -32.91
CA GLU A 144 5.11 24.82 -33.07
C GLU A 144 3.92 23.93 -33.40
N GLY A 145 4.12 22.84 -34.17
CA GLY A 145 3.12 21.83 -34.41
C GLY A 145 2.68 21.12 -33.10
N ASP A 146 3.62 20.78 -32.26
CA ASP A 146 3.34 20.20 -30.94
C ASP A 146 2.58 21.16 -30.02
N ALA A 147 2.93 22.44 -30.05
CA ALA A 147 2.21 23.49 -29.31
C ALA A 147 0.77 23.65 -29.81
N LEU A 148 0.57 23.61 -31.13
CA LEU A 148 -0.75 23.67 -31.76
C LEU A 148 -1.61 22.48 -31.36
N LEU A 149 -1.07 21.26 -31.42
CA LEU A 149 -1.78 20.04 -31.00
C LEU A 149 -2.20 20.09 -29.52
N LYS A 150 -1.33 20.58 -28.63
CA LYS A 150 -1.65 20.79 -27.20
C LYS A 150 -2.74 21.85 -27.01
N ALA A 151 -2.69 22.93 -27.75
CA ALA A 151 -3.70 23.99 -27.67
C ALA A 151 -5.06 23.51 -28.17
N PHE A 152 -5.08 22.76 -29.27
CA PHE A 152 -6.27 22.20 -29.86
C PHE A 152 -6.93 21.16 -28.94
N ALA A 153 -6.15 20.25 -28.34
CA ALA A 153 -6.65 19.30 -27.37
C ALA A 153 -7.35 19.98 -26.20
N ARG A 154 -6.73 21.03 -25.63
CA ARG A 154 -7.31 21.82 -24.53
C ARG A 154 -8.59 22.55 -24.96
N MET A 155 -8.63 23.06 -26.17
CA MET A 155 -9.83 23.69 -26.74
C MET A 155 -10.98 22.69 -26.83
N LEU A 156 -10.74 21.49 -27.38
CA LEU A 156 -11.75 20.43 -27.47
C LEU A 156 -12.30 20.02 -26.09
N GLU A 157 -11.45 19.90 -25.08
CA GLU A 157 -11.90 19.57 -23.72
C GLU A 157 -12.72 20.69 -23.06
N ARG A 158 -12.46 21.95 -23.41
CA ARG A 158 -13.15 23.11 -22.84
C ARG A 158 -14.47 23.40 -23.51
N GLU A 159 -14.50 23.38 -24.85
CA GLU A 159 -15.65 23.85 -25.65
C GLU A 159 -16.66 22.75 -25.96
N ALA A 160 -16.27 21.48 -25.92
CA ALA A 160 -17.19 20.38 -26.19
C ALA A 160 -18.27 20.21 -25.08
N PRO A 161 -19.51 19.82 -25.46
CA PRO A 161 -20.60 19.61 -24.51
C PRO A 161 -20.27 18.52 -23.50
N ARG A 162 -20.60 18.73 -22.24
CA ARG A 162 -20.34 17.74 -21.18
C ARG A 162 -21.54 16.83 -20.90
N PRO A 163 -21.32 15.56 -20.57
CA PRO A 163 -20.03 14.86 -20.46
C PRO A 163 -19.39 14.57 -21.81
N VAL A 164 -18.08 14.79 -21.95
CA VAL A 164 -17.35 14.60 -23.21
C VAL A 164 -16.13 13.72 -23.02
N LEU A 165 -15.86 12.87 -24.00
CA LEU A 165 -14.60 12.13 -24.12
C LEU A 165 -13.83 12.71 -25.31
N VAL A 166 -12.63 13.23 -25.03
CA VAL A 166 -11.70 13.72 -26.03
C VAL A 166 -10.49 12.79 -26.05
N ALA A 167 -10.05 12.39 -27.23
CA ALA A 167 -8.83 11.61 -27.40
C ALA A 167 -8.06 12.02 -28.63
N ARG A 168 -6.75 11.83 -28.58
CA ARG A 168 -5.89 11.86 -29.76
C ARG A 168 -5.67 10.44 -30.25
N MET A 169 -5.99 10.19 -31.51
CA MET A 169 -5.87 8.87 -32.11
C MET A 169 -4.47 8.63 -32.69
N LEU A 170 -4.03 9.48 -33.60
CA LEU A 170 -2.72 9.41 -34.27
C LEU A 170 -2.41 10.76 -34.92
N ALA A 171 -1.16 11.19 -34.90
CA ALA A 171 -0.68 12.43 -35.55
C ALA A 171 -1.54 13.65 -35.19
N ASP A 172 -2.36 14.15 -36.11
CA ASP A 172 -3.26 15.30 -35.98
C ASP A 172 -4.75 14.88 -35.86
N ALA A 173 -5.02 13.58 -35.73
CA ALA A 173 -6.37 13.04 -35.62
C ALA A 173 -6.87 13.01 -34.17
N PHE A 174 -8.03 13.62 -33.93
CA PHE A 174 -8.73 13.66 -32.65
C PHE A 174 -10.10 13.03 -32.77
N LEU A 175 -10.57 12.41 -31.67
CA LEU A 175 -11.89 11.88 -31.50
C LEU A 175 -12.59 12.57 -30.34
N VAL A 176 -13.86 12.90 -30.55
CA VAL A 176 -14.72 13.51 -29.54
C VAL A 176 -16.04 12.73 -29.49
N LEU A 177 -16.39 12.22 -28.31
CA LEU A 177 -17.66 11.51 -28.08
C LEU A 177 -18.43 12.26 -26.99
N PHE A 178 -19.69 12.60 -27.27
CA PHE A 178 -20.57 13.27 -26.33
C PHE A 178 -22.03 12.86 -26.52
N PRO A 179 -22.85 12.84 -25.46
CA PRO A 179 -24.30 12.59 -25.58
C PRO A 179 -25.01 13.81 -26.15
N TYR A 180 -26.10 13.59 -26.87
CA TYR A 180 -26.99 14.67 -27.36
C TYR A 180 -28.46 14.30 -27.15
N LYS A 181 -29.33 15.31 -27.01
CA LYS A 181 -30.77 15.12 -26.78
C LYS A 181 -31.62 15.17 -28.03
N GLY A 182 -31.15 15.80 -29.09
CA GLY A 182 -31.89 15.94 -30.36
C GLY A 182 -31.00 16.41 -31.50
N LYS A 183 -31.43 16.16 -32.75
CA LYS A 183 -30.65 16.53 -33.94
C LYS A 183 -30.38 18.04 -34.05
N GLU A 184 -31.22 18.89 -33.48
CA GLU A 184 -31.07 20.34 -33.51
C GLU A 184 -29.85 20.80 -32.70
N GLU A 185 -29.54 20.07 -31.62
CA GLU A 185 -28.38 20.33 -30.76
C GLU A 185 -27.05 20.10 -31.50
N LEU A 186 -27.03 19.12 -32.43
CA LEU A 186 -25.82 18.80 -33.24
C LEU A 186 -25.47 19.85 -34.30
N VAL A 187 -26.43 20.71 -34.68
CA VAL A 187 -26.21 21.75 -35.70
C VAL A 187 -25.68 23.04 -35.06
N THR A 188 -25.78 23.17 -33.75
CA THR A 188 -25.37 24.37 -33.01
C THR A 188 -23.88 24.33 -32.60
N TYR A 189 -23.22 23.18 -32.74
CA TYR A 189 -21.80 22.94 -32.45
C TYR A 189 -21.00 22.72 -33.74
#